data_2ad7334c12939bfb4ca00ab794bebbda
#
_entry.id   2ad7334c12939bfb4ca00ab794bebbda
#
_cell.length_a   1.000
_cell.length_b   1.000
_cell.length_c   1.000
_cell.angle_alpha   90.00
_cell.angle_beta   90.00
_cell.angle_gamma   90.00
#
_symmetry.space_group_name_H-M   'P 1'
#
loop_
_entity.id
_entity.type
_entity.pdbx_description
1 polymer ?
#
loop_
_entity_poly.entity_id
_entity_poly.type
_entity_poly.pdbx_seq_one_letter_code
_entity_poly.pdbx_strand_id
1 'polypeptide(L)'
;MAKKKPTSRAAARTAAQKKSPARKTVANKTVANKTAKSTARKQIKAKARALPAAKPRARPKQRIAISHYRDENFKADGLRAYAQYRDLGIADATHGLAQAHVIRLIGPCNPVEVSKLHFHDVEFQMVYVLKGWVKTYMEGQGETLMKEGSCWTQPPRIKHLVMDYSDDCELLEVILPAEFKTVELAS
;
A
#
# COMPACT_ATOMS: atom_id res chain seq x y z
N MET A 1 15.10 -46.54 -43.81
CA MET A 1 14.86 -47.55 -42.75
C MET A 1 14.27 -46.82 -41.59
N ALA A 2 12.99 -46.74 -41.46
CA ALA A 2 12.01 -47.66 -40.90
C ALA A 2 11.99 -47.63 -39.36
N LYS A 3 10.94 -46.94 -38.84
CA LYS A 3 9.96 -47.32 -37.80
C LYS A 3 10.44 -47.55 -36.37
N LYS A 4 9.80 -46.87 -35.37
CA LYS A 4 8.59 -47.33 -34.70
C LYS A 4 8.12 -46.33 -33.63
N LYS A 5 6.83 -45.95 -33.64
CA LYS A 5 6.01 -45.65 -32.47
C LYS A 5 5.61 -46.97 -31.79
N PRO A 6 5.26 -46.94 -30.50
CA PRO A 6 3.89 -47.19 -30.10
C PRO A 6 3.46 -46.28 -28.90
N THR A 7 2.28 -45.73 -28.92
CA THR A 7 0.91 -46.13 -28.49
C THR A 7 0.71 -46.20 -26.96
N SER A 8 -0.10 -45.25 -26.49
CA SER A 8 -1.26 -45.27 -25.60
C SER A 8 -1.29 -46.17 -24.36
N ARG A 9 -1.63 -45.59 -23.22
CA ARG A 9 -2.70 -46.20 -22.39
C ARG A 9 -3.33 -45.15 -21.46
N ALA A 10 -4.60 -44.88 -21.70
CA ALA A 10 -5.50 -44.21 -20.77
C ALA A 10 -5.81 -45.15 -19.59
N ALA A 11 -5.91 -44.60 -18.40
CA ALA A 11 -6.57 -45.24 -17.27
C ALA A 11 -7.40 -44.20 -16.54
N ALA A 12 -8.70 -44.27 -16.77
CA ALA A 12 -9.72 -43.63 -15.94
C ALA A 12 -9.80 -44.33 -14.59
N ARG A 13 -9.96 -43.59 -13.50
CA ARG A 13 -10.52 -44.10 -12.25
C ARG A 13 -11.22 -42.97 -11.48
N THR A 14 -12.52 -42.97 -11.59
CA THR A 14 -13.61 -43.06 -10.57
C THR A 14 -13.56 -42.13 -9.40
N ALA A 15 -14.59 -41.30 -9.39
CA ALA A 15 -15.09 -40.47 -8.30
C ALA A 15 -15.45 -41.31 -7.05
N ALA A 16 -15.11 -40.82 -5.90
CA ALA A 16 -15.68 -41.21 -4.62
C ALA A 16 -16.27 -40.01 -3.90
N GLN A 17 -17.57 -39.86 -3.98
CA GLN A 17 -18.37 -38.98 -3.13
C GLN A 17 -18.31 -39.46 -1.67
N LYS A 18 -17.89 -38.63 -0.73
CA LYS A 18 -18.10 -38.83 0.70
C LYS A 18 -19.12 -37.83 1.22
N LYS A 19 -20.22 -38.38 1.74
CA LYS A 19 -21.38 -37.75 2.34
C LYS A 19 -20.99 -37.00 3.62
N SER A 20 -21.56 -35.82 3.79
CA SER A 20 -21.58 -35.04 5.05
C SER A 20 -22.53 -35.66 6.08
N PRO A 21 -22.22 -35.63 7.37
CA PRO A 21 -23.19 -35.96 8.39
C PRO A 21 -24.00 -34.74 8.87
N ALA A 22 -25.25 -35.02 9.19
CA ALA A 22 -26.31 -34.11 9.59
C ALA A 22 -26.04 -33.32 10.89
N ARG A 23 -26.47 -32.07 10.87
CA ARG A 23 -26.48 -31.11 11.98
C ARG A 23 -27.66 -31.43 12.91
N LYS A 24 -27.39 -31.79 14.16
CA LYS A 24 -28.39 -31.89 15.23
C LYS A 24 -28.67 -30.51 15.81
N THR A 25 -29.92 -30.10 15.69
CA THR A 25 -30.52 -28.94 16.40
C THR A 25 -30.73 -29.30 17.86
N VAL A 26 -30.17 -28.49 18.75
CA VAL A 26 -30.52 -28.51 20.17
C VAL A 26 -31.33 -27.26 20.48
N ALA A 27 -32.57 -27.46 20.81
CA ALA A 27 -33.48 -26.45 21.33
C ALA A 27 -33.05 -26.07 22.77
N ASN A 28 -32.87 -24.79 23.04
CA ASN A 28 -32.67 -24.31 24.38
C ASN A 28 -33.82 -23.45 24.83
N LYS A 29 -34.36 -23.89 26.00
CA LYS A 29 -35.55 -23.36 26.66
C LYS A 29 -35.33 -21.93 27.18
N THR A 30 -36.34 -21.12 26.96
CA THR A 30 -36.56 -19.83 27.58
C THR A 30 -36.76 -19.95 29.09
N VAL A 31 -35.98 -19.26 29.89
CA VAL A 31 -36.31 -18.91 31.27
C VAL A 31 -36.38 -17.41 31.40
N ALA A 32 -37.62 -16.93 31.60
CA ALA A 32 -37.89 -15.55 31.95
C ALA A 32 -37.51 -15.32 33.42
N ASN A 33 -36.73 -14.31 33.71
CA ASN A 33 -36.67 -13.75 35.05
C ASN A 33 -36.83 -12.23 35.01
N LYS A 34 -37.99 -11.79 35.50
CA LYS A 34 -38.33 -10.41 35.80
C LYS A 34 -37.64 -10.01 37.09
N THR A 35 -36.87 -8.95 37.08
CA THR A 35 -36.89 -7.98 38.21
C THR A 35 -36.34 -6.63 37.73
N ALA A 36 -37.19 -5.64 37.79
CA ALA A 36 -36.90 -4.24 37.57
C ALA A 36 -36.02 -3.66 38.68
N LYS A 37 -35.01 -2.86 38.33
CA LYS A 37 -34.64 -1.68 39.12
C LYS A 37 -34.10 -0.59 38.22
N SER A 38 -34.93 0.43 38.08
CA SER A 38 -34.64 1.77 37.55
C SER A 38 -33.45 2.35 38.29
N THR A 39 -32.41 2.74 37.54
CA THR A 39 -31.47 3.74 37.99
C THR A 39 -31.28 4.73 36.84
N ALA A 40 -31.85 5.88 37.02
CA ALA A 40 -31.79 7.01 36.12
C ALA A 40 -30.30 7.48 36.01
N ARG A 41 -29.66 7.16 34.90
CA ARG A 41 -28.33 7.67 34.56
C ARG A 41 -28.50 9.05 33.94
N LYS A 42 -28.30 10.12 34.76
CA LYS A 42 -28.19 11.50 34.30
C LYS A 42 -27.14 11.58 33.20
N GLN A 43 -27.55 11.73 31.94
CA GLN A 43 -26.69 12.07 30.83
C GLN A 43 -26.24 13.52 31.00
N ILE A 44 -25.01 13.72 31.44
CA ILE A 44 -24.35 15.01 31.35
C ILE A 44 -23.98 15.18 29.88
N LYS A 45 -24.79 15.92 29.12
CA LYS A 45 -24.45 16.42 27.80
C LYS A 45 -23.33 17.46 27.96
N ALA A 46 -22.08 17.02 27.90
CA ALA A 46 -20.96 17.92 27.69
C ALA A 46 -21.13 18.56 26.29
N LYS A 47 -21.54 19.83 26.27
CA LYS A 47 -21.54 20.66 25.07
C LYS A 47 -20.10 20.85 24.63
N ALA A 48 -19.57 19.98 23.78
CA ALA A 48 -18.31 20.19 23.13
C ALA A 48 -18.41 21.50 22.33
N ARG A 49 -17.75 22.53 22.82
CA ARG A 49 -17.61 23.82 22.14
C ARG A 49 -16.75 23.54 20.91
N ALA A 50 -17.37 23.38 19.75
CA ALA A 50 -16.69 23.27 18.49
C ALA A 50 -15.82 24.52 18.33
N LEU A 51 -14.50 24.33 18.27
CA LEU A 51 -13.57 25.36 17.87
C LEU A 51 -13.98 25.86 16.49
N PRO A 52 -14.00 27.18 16.23
CA PRO A 52 -14.35 27.67 14.90
C PRO A 52 -13.36 27.07 13.91
N ALA A 53 -13.89 26.40 12.88
CA ALA A 53 -13.08 25.88 11.79
C ALA A 53 -12.24 27.04 11.22
N ALA A 54 -10.92 26.91 11.27
CA ALA A 54 -10.03 27.88 10.66
C ALA A 54 -10.44 28.05 9.19
N LYS A 55 -10.69 29.31 8.77
CA LYS A 55 -10.98 29.59 7.36
C LYS A 55 -9.87 28.98 6.51
N PRO A 56 -10.20 28.23 5.44
CA PRO A 56 -9.19 27.68 4.56
C PRO A 56 -8.29 28.82 4.09
N ARG A 57 -7.00 28.73 4.37
CA ARG A 57 -6.03 29.68 3.81
C ARG A 57 -6.11 29.56 2.29
N ALA A 58 -6.37 30.69 1.62
CA ALA A 58 -6.38 30.71 0.15
C ALA A 58 -5.02 30.17 -0.34
N ARG A 59 -5.03 29.06 -1.04
CA ARG A 59 -3.80 28.48 -1.62
C ARG A 59 -3.34 29.34 -2.79
N PRO A 60 -2.03 29.55 -2.97
CA PRO A 60 -1.52 30.23 -4.14
C PRO A 60 -2.01 29.59 -5.44
N LYS A 61 -2.14 30.37 -6.52
CA LYS A 61 -2.53 29.85 -7.83
C LYS A 61 -1.46 28.88 -8.33
N GLN A 62 -1.87 27.63 -8.61
CA GLN A 62 -0.98 26.62 -9.18
C GLN A 62 -0.57 26.98 -10.62
N ARG A 63 0.59 26.49 -11.04
CA ARG A 63 1.15 26.64 -12.37
C ARG A 63 1.09 25.32 -13.13
N ILE A 64 1.18 25.39 -14.45
CA ILE A 64 1.38 24.19 -15.27
C ILE A 64 2.84 23.75 -15.11
N ALA A 65 3.05 22.47 -14.84
CA ALA A 65 4.35 21.79 -14.93
C ALA A 65 4.32 20.78 -16.07
N ILE A 66 5.36 20.76 -16.89
CA ILE A 66 5.56 19.76 -17.95
C ILE A 66 6.95 19.17 -17.75
N SER A 67 7.02 17.87 -17.54
CA SER A 67 8.28 17.13 -17.38
C SER A 67 8.37 16.05 -18.46
N HIS A 68 9.20 16.29 -19.47
CA HIS A 68 9.51 15.29 -20.48
C HIS A 68 10.55 14.29 -19.94
N TYR A 69 10.42 13.03 -20.37
CA TYR A 69 11.40 12.02 -20.03
C TYR A 69 12.79 12.39 -20.55
N ARG A 70 13.78 12.35 -19.68
CA ARG A 70 15.20 12.42 -19.99
C ARG A 70 15.96 11.58 -18.98
N ASP A 71 16.84 10.73 -19.47
CA ASP A 71 17.60 9.81 -18.62
C ASP A 71 18.53 10.54 -17.64
N GLU A 72 19.15 11.63 -18.11
CA GLU A 72 20.02 12.50 -17.31
C GLU A 72 19.32 13.24 -16.16
N ASN A 73 17.98 13.23 -16.11
CA ASN A 73 17.21 13.84 -15.04
C ASN A 73 17.05 12.93 -13.80
N PHE A 74 17.46 11.68 -13.89
CA PHE A 74 17.53 10.82 -12.72
C PHE A 74 18.77 11.15 -11.88
N LYS A 75 18.55 11.46 -10.59
CA LYS A 75 19.60 11.86 -9.65
C LYS A 75 19.67 10.88 -8.48
N ALA A 76 20.89 10.56 -8.03
CA ALA A 76 21.15 9.72 -6.86
C ALA A 76 21.32 10.57 -5.58
N ASP A 77 20.52 11.63 -5.44
CA ASP A 77 20.57 12.59 -4.35
C ASP A 77 19.43 12.41 -3.33
N GLY A 78 18.67 11.33 -3.47
CA GLY A 78 17.57 11.00 -2.57
C GLY A 78 18.00 10.24 -1.31
N LEU A 79 17.00 9.88 -0.49
CA LEU A 79 17.20 9.20 0.79
C LEU A 79 17.82 7.79 0.65
N ARG A 80 17.63 7.11 -0.49
CA ARG A 80 17.99 5.72 -0.68
C ARG A 80 19.14 5.59 -1.69
N ALA A 81 20.27 5.03 -1.26
CA ALA A 81 21.44 4.81 -2.12
C ALA A 81 21.17 3.85 -3.30
N TYR A 82 20.18 2.98 -3.16
CA TYR A 82 19.75 2.03 -4.20
C TYR A 82 18.69 2.61 -5.14
N ALA A 83 18.43 3.91 -5.12
CA ALA A 83 17.42 4.55 -5.95
C ALA A 83 17.94 5.84 -6.59
N GLN A 84 17.45 6.11 -7.79
CA GLN A 84 17.54 7.42 -8.43
C GLN A 84 16.16 8.02 -8.57
N TYR A 85 16.07 9.35 -8.49
CA TYR A 85 14.83 10.08 -8.48
C TYR A 85 14.80 11.07 -9.65
N ARG A 86 13.69 11.09 -10.36
CA ARG A 86 13.39 12.10 -11.38
C ARG A 86 12.22 12.94 -10.92
N ASP A 87 12.47 14.15 -10.46
CA ASP A 87 11.44 15.12 -10.08
C ASP A 87 10.60 15.52 -11.32
N LEU A 88 9.28 15.60 -11.13
CA LEU A 88 8.33 16.00 -12.17
C LEU A 88 7.95 17.47 -12.06
N GLY A 89 8.51 18.24 -11.11
CA GLY A 89 8.25 19.67 -10.92
C GLY A 89 6.89 19.99 -10.30
N ILE A 90 6.22 19.00 -9.73
CA ILE A 90 4.87 19.17 -9.17
C ILE A 90 4.90 19.97 -7.86
N ALA A 91 5.90 19.75 -7.02
CA ALA A 91 6.03 20.47 -5.75
C ALA A 91 6.12 21.98 -5.98
N ASP A 92 6.97 22.42 -6.88
CA ASP A 92 7.15 23.82 -7.21
C ASP A 92 5.89 24.41 -7.90
N ALA A 93 5.29 23.68 -8.83
CA ALA A 93 4.08 24.13 -9.55
C ALA A 93 2.85 24.26 -8.65
N THR A 94 2.79 23.49 -7.56
CA THR A 94 1.67 23.45 -6.61
C THR A 94 1.95 24.17 -5.28
N HIS A 95 3.10 24.85 -5.18
CA HIS A 95 3.54 25.52 -3.97
C HIS A 95 3.55 24.59 -2.74
N GLY A 96 4.15 23.41 -2.91
CA GLY A 96 4.31 22.41 -1.84
C GLY A 96 3.05 21.61 -1.51
N LEU A 97 1.96 21.74 -2.29
CA LEU A 97 0.76 20.93 -2.04
C LEU A 97 1.03 19.44 -2.25
N ALA A 98 1.70 19.09 -3.35
CA ALA A 98 2.01 17.72 -3.68
C ALA A 98 3.39 17.62 -4.29
N GLN A 99 4.04 16.48 -4.12
CA GLN A 99 5.21 16.07 -4.88
C GLN A 99 4.85 14.89 -5.78
N ALA A 100 5.47 14.82 -6.95
CA ALA A 100 5.49 13.62 -7.76
C ALA A 100 6.88 13.42 -8.35
N HIS A 101 7.37 12.20 -8.29
CA HIS A 101 8.64 11.82 -8.88
C HIS A 101 8.60 10.38 -9.43
N VAL A 102 9.48 10.08 -10.36
CA VAL A 102 9.75 8.71 -10.77
C VAL A 102 10.97 8.21 -10.01
N ILE A 103 10.81 7.08 -9.34
CA ILE A 103 11.87 6.36 -8.64
C ILE A 103 12.35 5.25 -9.56
N ARG A 104 13.64 5.21 -9.87
CA ARG A 104 14.31 4.09 -10.54
C ARG A 104 15.11 3.33 -9.50
N LEU A 105 14.77 2.07 -9.29
CA LEU A 105 15.53 1.20 -8.38
C LEU A 105 16.74 0.62 -9.11
N ILE A 106 17.90 0.67 -8.46
CA ILE A 106 19.16 0.25 -9.05
C ILE A 106 19.43 -1.20 -8.65
N GLY A 107 19.43 -2.09 -9.62
CA GLY A 107 19.72 -3.50 -9.41
C GLY A 107 21.22 -3.83 -9.37
N PRO A 108 21.57 -5.04 -8.91
CA PRO A 108 20.67 -6.01 -8.31
C PRO A 108 20.22 -5.61 -6.91
N CYS A 109 19.03 -6.03 -6.51
CA CYS A 109 18.49 -5.75 -5.17
C CYS A 109 19.38 -6.35 -4.08
N ASN A 110 19.72 -5.54 -3.09
CA ASN A 110 20.37 -6.01 -1.86
C ASN A 110 19.36 -5.94 -0.69
N PRO A 111 18.78 -7.07 -0.26
CA PRO A 111 17.77 -7.08 0.81
C PRO A 111 18.24 -6.43 2.12
N VAL A 112 19.52 -6.51 2.45
CA VAL A 112 20.08 -5.89 3.68
C VAL A 112 20.00 -4.36 3.63
N GLU A 113 20.13 -3.77 2.45
CA GLU A 113 20.05 -2.32 2.28
C GLU A 113 18.62 -1.81 2.16
N VAL A 114 17.74 -2.56 1.47
CA VAL A 114 16.40 -2.08 1.15
C VAL A 114 15.37 -2.40 2.23
N SER A 115 15.53 -3.50 2.98
CA SER A 115 14.54 -3.98 3.96
C SER A 115 14.58 -3.22 5.28
N LYS A 116 14.52 -1.88 5.22
CA LYS A 116 14.46 -1.00 6.40
C LYS A 116 13.02 -0.58 6.66
N LEU A 117 12.48 -1.04 7.78
CA LEU A 117 11.12 -0.68 8.19
C LEU A 117 11.05 0.80 8.51
N HIS A 118 10.11 1.49 7.89
CA HIS A 118 9.91 2.93 8.08
C HIS A 118 8.45 3.33 7.84
N PHE A 119 8.13 4.59 8.12
CA PHE A 119 6.88 5.21 7.75
C PHE A 119 7.08 6.66 7.31
N HIS A 120 6.10 7.21 6.62
CA HIS A 120 6.06 8.61 6.21
C HIS A 120 4.95 9.36 6.95
N ASP A 121 5.26 10.58 7.39
CA ASP A 121 4.26 11.47 8.01
C ASP A 121 3.63 12.34 6.91
N VAL A 122 2.71 11.74 6.18
CA VAL A 122 2.06 12.29 5.00
C VAL A 122 0.54 12.37 5.21
N GLU A 123 -0.16 13.16 4.40
CA GLU A 123 -1.63 13.15 4.33
C GLU A 123 -2.12 12.13 3.29
N PHE A 124 -1.33 11.94 2.22
CA PHE A 124 -1.63 11.00 1.16
C PHE A 124 -0.33 10.55 0.49
N GLN A 125 -0.27 9.28 0.13
CA GLN A 125 0.79 8.72 -0.70
C GLN A 125 0.22 7.61 -1.57
N MET A 126 0.59 7.62 -2.84
CA MET A 126 0.31 6.53 -3.76
C MET A 126 1.56 6.18 -4.56
N VAL A 127 1.66 4.92 -4.93
CA VAL A 127 2.73 4.41 -5.80
C VAL A 127 2.10 3.62 -6.94
N TYR A 128 2.67 3.78 -8.13
CA TYR A 128 2.29 3.06 -9.34
C TYR A 128 3.53 2.45 -9.99
N VAL A 129 3.48 1.18 -10.33
CA VAL A 129 4.58 0.49 -11.02
C VAL A 129 4.54 0.84 -12.50
N LEU A 130 5.51 1.60 -12.96
CA LEU A 130 5.66 1.98 -14.37
C LEU A 130 6.34 0.89 -15.19
N LYS A 131 7.30 0.17 -14.57
CA LYS A 131 8.09 -0.86 -15.23
C LYS A 131 8.59 -1.88 -14.19
N GLY A 132 8.74 -3.15 -14.62
CA GLY A 132 9.25 -4.22 -13.76
C GLY A 132 8.30 -4.62 -12.64
N TRP A 133 8.87 -4.92 -11.48
CA TRP A 133 8.11 -5.32 -10.30
C TRP A 133 8.84 -4.93 -9.01
N VAL A 134 8.07 -4.78 -7.94
CA VAL A 134 8.57 -4.57 -6.58
C VAL A 134 7.79 -5.44 -5.59
N LYS A 135 8.49 -6.06 -4.65
CA LYS A 135 7.93 -6.77 -3.52
C LYS A 135 8.04 -5.90 -2.28
N THR A 136 6.92 -5.67 -1.60
CA THR A 136 6.85 -4.83 -0.41
C THR A 136 6.20 -5.58 0.74
N TYR A 137 6.51 -5.18 1.97
CA TYR A 137 5.72 -5.48 3.16
C TYR A 137 5.02 -4.20 3.63
N MET A 138 3.75 -4.32 3.99
CA MET A 138 2.96 -3.25 4.60
C MET A 138 2.22 -3.76 5.82
N GLU A 139 2.26 -2.99 6.90
CA GLU A 139 1.56 -3.32 8.15
C GLU A 139 0.06 -3.56 7.91
N GLY A 140 -0.46 -4.68 8.41
CA GLY A 140 -1.85 -5.08 8.23
C GLY A 140 -2.19 -5.74 6.88
N GLN A 141 -1.36 -5.56 5.85
CA GLN A 141 -1.52 -6.22 4.54
C GLN A 141 -0.57 -7.40 4.37
N GLY A 142 0.65 -7.32 4.96
CA GLY A 142 1.69 -8.30 4.77
C GLY A 142 2.49 -8.09 3.47
N GLU A 143 3.13 -9.16 3.00
CA GLU A 143 3.93 -9.15 1.78
C GLU A 143 3.07 -9.12 0.52
N THR A 144 3.41 -8.26 -0.41
CA THR A 144 2.69 -8.13 -1.68
C THR A 144 3.67 -7.90 -2.82
N LEU A 145 3.48 -8.62 -3.93
CA LEU A 145 4.21 -8.43 -5.17
C LEU A 145 3.40 -7.53 -6.11
N MET A 146 3.94 -6.35 -6.39
CA MET A 146 3.37 -5.37 -7.33
C MET A 146 4.12 -5.47 -8.66
N LYS A 147 3.40 -5.66 -9.75
CA LYS A 147 3.94 -5.71 -11.12
C LYS A 147 3.57 -4.46 -11.88
N GLU A 148 4.15 -4.28 -13.06
CA GLU A 148 3.79 -3.22 -13.98
C GLU A 148 2.27 -3.06 -14.10
N GLY A 149 1.78 -1.82 -13.99
CA GLY A 149 0.35 -1.49 -13.93
C GLY A 149 -0.28 -1.58 -12.55
N SER A 150 0.41 -2.13 -11.53
CA SER A 150 -0.10 -2.15 -10.14
C SER A 150 -0.05 -0.76 -9.52
N CYS A 151 -1.06 -0.45 -8.71
CA CYS A 151 -1.14 0.79 -7.93
C CYS A 151 -1.59 0.49 -6.51
N TRP A 152 -1.03 1.22 -5.54
CA TRP A 152 -1.48 1.14 -4.14
C TRP A 152 -1.35 2.48 -3.44
N THR A 153 -2.13 2.66 -2.39
CA THR A 153 -1.96 3.77 -1.45
C THR A 153 -1.22 3.31 -0.20
N GLN A 154 -0.44 4.20 0.38
CA GLN A 154 0.19 4.02 1.68
C GLN A 154 -0.47 5.00 2.66
N PRO A 155 -1.37 4.52 3.54
CA PRO A 155 -1.99 5.37 4.54
C PRO A 155 -0.95 6.11 5.40
N PRO A 156 -1.27 7.30 5.93
CA PRO A 156 -0.37 8.04 6.81
C PRO A 156 0.21 7.16 7.92
N ARG A 157 1.52 7.18 8.08
CA ARG A 157 2.29 6.48 9.12
C ARG A 157 2.20 4.94 9.08
N ILE A 158 1.69 4.34 8.01
CA ILE A 158 1.75 2.87 7.84
C ILE A 158 3.20 2.42 7.78
N LYS A 159 3.56 1.41 8.56
CA LYS A 159 4.91 0.84 8.54
C LYS A 159 5.05 -0.06 7.32
N HIS A 160 6.08 0.18 6.55
CA HIS A 160 6.34 -0.55 5.33
C HIS A 160 7.84 -0.62 5.03
N LEU A 161 8.20 -1.53 4.13
CA LEU A 161 9.56 -1.66 3.58
C LEU A 161 9.50 -2.28 2.17
N VAL A 162 10.53 -2.01 1.39
CA VAL A 162 10.82 -2.75 0.17
C VAL A 162 11.58 -4.01 0.55
N MET A 163 11.20 -5.14 -0.02
CA MET A 163 11.83 -6.44 0.23
C MET A 163 12.71 -6.88 -0.94
N ASP A 164 12.23 -6.63 -2.16
CA ASP A 164 12.90 -7.05 -3.39
C ASP A 164 12.33 -6.29 -4.60
N TYR A 165 13.06 -6.24 -5.71
CA TYR A 165 12.61 -5.61 -6.95
C TYR A 165 13.40 -6.12 -8.17
N SER A 166 12.82 -5.95 -9.37
CA SER A 166 13.52 -6.23 -10.63
C SER A 166 14.55 -5.13 -10.97
N ASP A 167 15.64 -5.49 -11.67
CA ASP A 167 16.73 -4.58 -12.04
C ASP A 167 16.27 -3.37 -12.89
N ASP A 168 15.09 -3.48 -13.50
CA ASP A 168 14.50 -2.45 -14.35
C ASP A 168 13.29 -1.75 -13.70
N CYS A 169 13.13 -1.86 -12.38
CA CYS A 169 11.94 -1.34 -11.69
C CYS A 169 11.90 0.19 -11.68
N GLU A 170 10.82 0.73 -12.21
CA GLU A 170 10.48 2.16 -12.12
C GLU A 170 9.09 2.35 -11.50
N LEU A 171 9.00 3.28 -10.56
CA LEU A 171 7.79 3.59 -9.80
C LEU A 171 7.45 5.07 -9.95
N LEU A 172 6.18 5.40 -10.19
CA LEU A 172 5.68 6.75 -9.98
C LEU A 172 5.18 6.85 -8.54
N GLU A 173 5.68 7.81 -7.80
CA GLU A 173 5.20 8.13 -6.46
C GLU A 173 4.59 9.52 -6.42
N VAL A 174 3.41 9.65 -5.79
CA VAL A 174 2.71 10.91 -5.55
C VAL A 174 2.45 11.06 -4.06
N ILE A 175 2.85 12.19 -3.47
CA ILE A 175 2.86 12.43 -2.03
C ILE A 175 2.23 13.81 -1.73
N LEU A 176 1.46 13.89 -0.65
CA LEU A 176 0.93 15.12 -0.09
C LEU A 176 1.19 15.16 1.44
N PRO A 177 1.67 16.29 1.98
CA PRO A 177 2.25 17.44 1.26
C PRO A 177 3.58 17.09 0.60
N ALA A 178 4.13 17.99 -0.21
CA ALA A 178 5.43 17.78 -0.88
C ALA A 178 6.59 17.63 0.12
N GLU A 179 6.54 18.39 1.22
CA GLU A 179 7.49 18.25 2.33
C GLU A 179 6.89 17.33 3.39
N PHE A 180 7.58 16.25 3.68
CA PHE A 180 7.16 15.26 4.68
C PHE A 180 8.36 14.67 5.39
N LYS A 181 8.09 14.05 6.54
CA LYS A 181 9.11 13.37 7.34
C LYS A 181 9.07 11.86 7.13
N THR A 182 10.22 11.26 6.86
CA THR A 182 10.42 9.81 6.91
C THR A 182 11.03 9.43 8.26
N VAL A 183 10.46 8.43 8.91
CA VAL A 183 10.94 7.90 10.19
C VAL A 183 11.34 6.45 10.00
N GLU A 184 12.63 6.17 10.08
CA GLU A 184 13.14 4.79 10.12
C GLU A 184 12.95 4.22 11.52
N LEU A 185 12.52 2.98 11.57
CA LEU A 185 12.31 2.24 12.82
C LEU A 185 13.53 1.36 13.06
N ALA A 186 13.99 1.33 14.31
CA ALA A 186 15.05 0.41 14.71
C ALA A 186 14.55 -1.04 14.52
N SER A 187 15.38 -1.85 13.89
CA SER A 187 15.19 -3.31 13.74
C SER A 187 15.48 -4.04 15.05
#